data_40c45e068c525b5235687c01984ca9bb
#
_entry.id   40c45e068c525b5235687c01984ca9bb
#
_cell.length_a   1.000
_cell.length_b   1.000
_cell.length_c   1.000
_cell.angle_alpha   90.00
_cell.angle_beta   90.00
_cell.angle_gamma   90.00
#
_symmetry.space_group_name_H-M   'P 1'
#
loop_
_entity.id
_entity.type
_entity.pdbx_description
1 polymer ?
#
loop_
_entity_poly.entity_id
_entity_poly.type
_entity_poly.pdbx_seq_one_letter_code
_entity_poly.pdbx_strand_id
1 'polypeptide(L)'
;MSFPPGLLRHCLILAGPTASGKSAAAMLLAQHLSAEIVSLDSMTVYRGMDIGTAKPVLEDRQRVPHHLLDIAEPWEEFSVAEYLRLVQGAAEQIVAGGGIPLFV
;
A
#
# COMPACT_ATOMS: atom_id res chain seq x y z
N MET A 1 -0.24 -6.47 -17.57
CA MET A 1 0.05 -5.05 -17.28
C MET A 1 1.39 -4.95 -16.57
N SER A 2 2.18 -3.99 -16.96
CA SER A 2 3.48 -3.73 -16.33
C SER A 2 3.56 -2.26 -15.91
N PHE A 3 4.34 -1.99 -14.86
CA PHE A 3 4.61 -0.62 -14.48
C PHE A 3 5.53 0.07 -15.49
N PRO A 4 5.32 1.37 -15.75
CA PRO A 4 6.29 2.13 -16.53
C PRO A 4 7.67 2.10 -15.85
N PRO A 5 8.76 1.92 -16.60
CA PRO A 5 10.09 1.82 -16.00
C PRO A 5 10.48 3.04 -15.16
N GLY A 6 10.06 4.23 -15.57
CA GLY A 6 10.33 5.44 -14.81
C GLY A 6 9.64 5.46 -13.45
N LEU A 7 8.45 4.89 -13.36
CA LEU A 7 7.71 4.80 -12.10
C LEU A 7 8.41 3.87 -11.11
N LEU A 8 8.87 2.71 -11.57
CA LEU A 8 9.55 1.74 -10.71
C LEU A 8 10.81 2.29 -10.05
N ARG A 9 11.50 3.22 -10.69
CA ARG A 9 12.71 3.85 -10.13
C ARG A 9 12.43 4.67 -8.89
N HIS A 10 11.18 5.09 -8.69
CA HIS A 10 10.77 5.90 -7.55
C HIS A 10 10.11 5.10 -6.44
N CYS A 11 10.01 3.78 -6.59
CA CYS A 11 9.31 2.92 -5.65
C CYS A 11 10.27 2.12 -4.79
N LEU A 12 9.84 1.83 -3.57
CA LEU A 12 10.54 0.94 -2.65
C LEU A 12 9.61 -0.24 -2.33
N ILE A 13 10.19 -1.39 -2.10
CA ILE A 13 9.44 -2.60 -1.71
C ILE A 13 10.03 -3.14 -0.41
N LEU A 14 9.17 -3.34 0.58
CA LEU A 14 9.53 -4.01 1.81
C LEU A 14 8.89 -5.38 1.82
N ALA A 15 9.70 -6.43 1.74
CA ALA A 15 9.25 -7.81 1.71
C ALA A 15 9.60 -8.53 3.01
N GLY A 16 8.85 -9.57 3.30
CA GLY A 16 9.07 -10.40 4.47
C GLY A 16 7.75 -10.93 5.03
N PRO A 17 7.80 -11.96 5.88
CA PRO A 17 6.58 -12.48 6.51
C PRO A 17 5.99 -11.47 7.48
N THR A 18 4.66 -11.45 7.58
CA THR A 18 3.93 -10.51 8.43
C THR A 18 4.33 -10.61 9.90
N ALA A 19 4.70 -11.80 10.36
CA ALA A 19 5.09 -12.03 11.75
C ALA A 19 6.50 -11.54 12.09
N SER A 20 7.24 -10.97 11.14
CA SER A 20 8.63 -10.55 11.34
C SER A 20 8.81 -9.08 11.71
N GLY A 21 7.73 -8.36 12.05
CA GLY A 21 7.81 -6.93 12.33
C GLY A 21 7.84 -6.05 11.10
N LYS A 22 7.40 -6.56 9.95
CA LYS A 22 7.39 -5.82 8.69
C LYS A 22 6.61 -4.51 8.78
N SER A 23 5.46 -4.51 9.45
CA SER A 23 4.64 -3.30 9.59
C SER A 23 5.35 -2.20 10.38
N ALA A 24 6.03 -2.57 11.46
CA ALA A 24 6.81 -1.60 12.24
C ALA A 24 7.97 -1.02 11.42
N ALA A 25 8.67 -1.89 10.67
CA ALA A 25 9.74 -1.45 9.79
C ALA A 25 9.23 -0.52 8.69
N ALA A 26 8.07 -0.83 8.11
CA ALA A 26 7.45 0.01 7.10
C ALA A 26 7.12 1.40 7.64
N MET A 27 6.60 1.50 8.85
CA MET A 27 6.29 2.79 9.49
C MET A 27 7.55 3.62 9.70
N LEU A 28 8.61 3.00 10.21
CA LEU A 28 9.88 3.69 10.42
C LEU A 28 10.47 4.22 9.10
N LEU A 29 10.48 3.39 8.07
CA LEU A 29 10.99 3.79 6.75
C LEU A 29 10.14 4.91 6.15
N ALA A 30 8.82 4.78 6.22
CA ALA A 30 7.91 5.78 5.65
C ALA A 30 8.10 7.14 6.32
N GLN A 31 8.21 7.17 7.64
CA GLN A 31 8.43 8.41 8.38
C GLN A 31 9.81 9.03 8.08
N HIS A 32 10.82 8.20 7.96
CA HIS A 32 12.19 8.65 7.70
C HIS A 32 12.37 9.22 6.29
N LEU A 33 11.72 8.60 5.32
CA LEU A 33 11.87 8.94 3.90
C LEU A 33 10.75 9.82 3.37
N SER A 34 9.79 10.21 4.21
CA SER A 34 8.56 10.86 3.77
C SER A 34 7.83 10.05 2.69
N ALA A 35 7.83 8.74 2.85
CA ALA A 35 7.18 7.83 1.93
C ALA A 35 5.71 7.64 2.29
N GLU A 36 4.93 7.15 1.32
CA GLU A 36 3.54 6.75 1.52
C GLU A 36 3.43 5.25 1.28
N ILE A 37 2.68 4.58 2.14
CA ILE A 37 2.57 3.12 2.09
C ILE A 37 1.48 2.71 1.11
N VAL A 38 1.80 1.75 0.24
CA VAL A 38 0.85 1.10 -0.65
C VAL A 38 0.76 -0.36 -0.25
N SER A 39 -0.42 -0.77 0.21
CA SER A 39 -0.64 -2.15 0.64
C SER A 39 -0.72 -3.07 -0.58
N LEU A 40 0.07 -4.15 -0.57
CA LEU A 40 0.03 -5.17 -1.62
C LEU A 40 -0.85 -6.37 -1.25
N ASP A 41 -1.46 -6.36 -0.06
CA ASP A 41 -2.42 -7.38 0.31
C ASP A 41 -3.80 -7.00 -0.25
N SER A 42 -4.26 -7.76 -1.25
CA SER A 42 -5.54 -7.47 -1.91
C SER A 42 -6.75 -7.54 -0.97
N MET A 43 -6.63 -8.22 0.16
CA MET A 43 -7.73 -8.31 1.14
C MET A 43 -7.93 -6.99 1.90
N THR A 44 -6.90 -6.17 2.01
CA THR A 44 -7.01 -4.89 2.73
C THR A 44 -7.83 -3.84 2.01
N VAL A 45 -8.12 -4.03 0.72
CA VAL A 45 -8.96 -3.09 -0.03
C VAL A 45 -10.42 -3.10 0.43
N TYR A 46 -10.86 -4.19 1.06
CA TYR A 46 -12.27 -4.35 1.43
C TYR A 46 -12.56 -3.75 2.80
N ARG A 47 -13.63 -2.97 2.86
CA ARG A 47 -14.12 -2.41 4.12
C ARG A 47 -14.67 -3.51 5.03
N GLY A 48 -14.42 -3.35 6.34
CA GLY A 48 -14.98 -4.24 7.34
C GLY A 48 -14.36 -5.63 7.41
N MET A 49 -13.39 -5.95 6.56
CA MET A 49 -12.70 -7.23 6.57
C MET A 49 -11.38 -7.11 7.34
N ASP A 50 -11.50 -6.76 8.63
CA ASP A 50 -10.34 -6.45 9.46
C ASP A 50 -9.81 -7.66 10.24
N ILE A 51 -10.65 -8.67 10.42
CA ILE A 51 -10.26 -9.88 11.15
C ILE A 51 -9.38 -10.76 10.26
N GLY A 52 -8.18 -11.07 10.75
CA GLY A 52 -7.24 -11.89 10.01
C GLY A 52 -6.52 -11.18 8.88
N THR A 53 -6.73 -9.87 8.70
CA THR A 53 -6.00 -9.07 7.73
C THR A 53 -4.86 -8.32 8.39
N ALA A 54 -3.91 -7.86 7.59
CA ALA A 54 -2.75 -7.09 8.08
C ALA A 54 -3.00 -5.59 8.05
N LYS A 55 -4.24 -5.15 8.24
CA LYS A 55 -4.55 -3.71 8.23
C LYS A 55 -3.85 -2.99 9.37
N PRO A 56 -3.26 -1.84 9.10
CA PRO A 56 -2.64 -1.03 10.15
C PRO A 56 -3.69 -0.42 11.07
N VAL A 57 -3.28 -0.14 12.30
CA VAL A 57 -4.14 0.57 13.25
C VAL A 57 -4.36 2.01 12.79
N LEU A 58 -5.43 2.63 13.27
CA LEU A 58 -5.80 3.99 12.87
C LEU A 58 -4.69 4.99 13.15
N GLU A 59 -4.01 4.86 14.27
CA GLU A 59 -2.90 5.75 14.64
C GLU A 59 -1.81 5.76 13.57
N ASP A 60 -1.43 4.58 13.07
CA ASP A 60 -0.42 4.48 12.01
C ASP A 60 -0.91 5.09 10.71
N ARG A 61 -2.19 4.91 10.40
CA ARG A 61 -2.80 5.49 9.19
C ARG A 61 -2.87 7.01 9.25
N GLN A 62 -2.90 7.59 10.43
CA GLN A 62 -2.87 9.04 10.61
C GLN A 62 -1.46 9.62 10.51
N ARG A 63 -0.45 8.84 10.88
CA ARG A 63 0.95 9.28 10.82
C ARG A 63 1.54 9.21 9.43
N VAL A 64 1.16 8.20 8.66
CA VAL A 64 1.67 7.95 7.32
C VAL A 64 0.50 7.69 6.38
N PRO A 65 0.43 8.37 5.23
CA PRO A 65 -0.60 8.04 4.26
C PRO A 65 -0.49 6.59 3.81
N HIS A 66 -1.62 5.90 3.83
CA HIS A 66 -1.74 4.52 3.36
C HIS A 66 -2.72 4.50 2.19
N HIS A 67 -2.41 3.71 1.19
CA HIS A 67 -3.23 3.58 -0.01
C HIS A 67 -3.74 2.14 -0.16
N LEU A 68 -4.87 1.99 -0.81
CA LEU A 68 -5.53 0.73 -1.10
C LEU A 68 -6.05 0.01 0.15
N LEU A 69 -6.48 0.80 1.14
CA LEU A 69 -7.16 0.30 2.33
C LEU A 69 -8.61 0.78 2.32
N ASP A 70 -9.55 -0.13 2.59
CA ASP A 70 -10.97 0.20 2.78
C ASP A 70 -11.59 1.00 1.62
N ILE A 71 -11.24 0.65 0.38
CA ILE A 71 -11.72 1.37 -0.80
C ILE A 71 -12.84 0.63 -1.54
N ALA A 72 -13.16 -0.59 -1.16
CA ALA A 72 -14.18 -1.40 -1.80
C ALA A 72 -15.11 -2.04 -0.77
N GLU A 73 -16.33 -2.30 -1.19
CA GLU A 73 -17.28 -3.03 -0.36
C GLU A 73 -16.99 -4.53 -0.42
N PRO A 74 -17.34 -5.31 0.63
CA PRO A 74 -17.01 -6.74 0.66
C PRO A 74 -17.58 -7.57 -0.49
N TRP A 75 -18.64 -7.11 -1.11
CA TRP A 75 -19.28 -7.81 -2.24
C TRP A 75 -18.73 -7.44 -3.60
N GLU A 76 -17.83 -6.46 -3.67
CA GLU A 76 -17.19 -6.09 -4.92
C GLU A 76 -16.07 -7.07 -5.23
N GLU A 77 -15.88 -7.38 -6.50
CA GLU A 77 -14.83 -8.28 -6.95
C GLU A 77 -13.85 -7.52 -7.82
N PHE A 78 -12.57 -7.76 -7.58
CA PHE A 78 -11.51 -7.22 -8.42
C PHE A 78 -10.75 -8.36 -9.10
N SER A 79 -10.58 -8.23 -10.41
CA SER A 79 -9.62 -9.08 -11.11
C SER A 79 -8.19 -8.66 -10.73
N VAL A 80 -7.23 -9.54 -10.99
CA VAL A 80 -5.82 -9.20 -10.77
C VAL A 80 -5.44 -7.96 -11.58
N ALA A 81 -5.90 -7.86 -12.81
CA ALA A 81 -5.61 -6.70 -13.66
C ALA A 81 -6.18 -5.40 -13.09
N GLU A 82 -7.40 -5.43 -12.57
CA GLU A 82 -8.01 -4.26 -11.94
C GLU A 82 -7.25 -3.84 -10.67
N TYR A 83 -6.86 -4.80 -9.85
CA TYR A 83 -6.09 -4.53 -8.66
C TYR A 83 -4.72 -3.89 -9.01
N LEU A 84 -4.04 -4.42 -10.02
CA LEU A 84 -2.76 -3.88 -10.46
C LEU A 84 -2.89 -2.45 -11.01
N ARG A 85 -4.01 -2.13 -11.66
CA ARG A 85 -4.28 -0.74 -12.06
C ARG A 85 -4.41 0.20 -10.87
N LEU A 86 -5.07 -0.26 -9.81
CA LEU A 86 -5.19 0.53 -8.58
C LEU A 86 -3.81 0.75 -7.94
N VAL A 87 -2.97 -0.28 -7.90
CA VAL A 87 -1.62 -0.18 -7.37
C VAL A 87 -0.80 0.82 -8.18
N GLN A 88 -0.85 0.71 -9.50
CA GLN A 88 -0.13 1.64 -10.38
C GLN A 88 -0.62 3.07 -10.20
N GLY A 89 -1.94 3.27 -10.16
CA GLY A 89 -2.52 4.59 -9.98
C GLY A 89 -2.12 5.24 -8.66
N ALA A 90 -2.10 4.47 -7.58
CA ALA A 90 -1.65 4.96 -6.29
C ALA A 90 -0.18 5.39 -6.33
N ALA A 91 0.68 4.58 -6.92
CA ALA A 91 2.10 4.89 -7.05
C ALA A 91 2.33 6.15 -7.89
N GLU A 92 1.59 6.30 -8.99
CA GLU A 92 1.68 7.49 -9.84
C GLU A 92 1.28 8.75 -9.11
N GLN A 93 0.21 8.71 -8.32
CA GLN A 93 -0.23 9.84 -7.52
C GLN A 93 0.81 10.24 -6.47
N ILE A 94 1.40 9.28 -5.81
CA ILE A 94 2.42 9.53 -4.80
C ILE A 94 3.64 10.21 -5.41
N VAL A 95 4.13 9.69 -6.52
CA VAL A 95 5.30 10.25 -7.22
C VAL A 95 4.99 11.65 -7.75
N ALA A 96 3.80 11.85 -8.30
CA ALA A 96 3.37 13.17 -8.80
C ALA A 96 3.33 14.22 -7.69
N GLY A 97 3.03 13.80 -6.45
CA GLY A 97 3.06 14.67 -5.29
C GLY A 97 4.44 14.85 -4.65
N GLY A 98 5.48 14.26 -5.23
CA GLY A 98 6.84 14.36 -4.71
C GLY A 98 7.17 13.32 -3.64
N GLY A 99 6.29 12.37 -3.38
CA GLY A 99 6.50 11.32 -2.39
C GLY A 99 7.17 10.08 -2.97
N ILE A 100 7.41 9.11 -2.09
CA ILE A 100 8.01 7.84 -2.44
C ILE A 100 7.01 6.73 -2.14
N PRO A 101 6.56 5.95 -3.14
CA PRO A 101 5.71 4.80 -2.85
C PRO A 101 6.52 3.69 -2.15
N LEU A 102 6.04 3.24 -1.00
CA LEU A 102 6.61 2.11 -0.27
C LEU A 102 5.61 0.96 -0.31
N PHE A 103 5.90 -0.04 -1.11
CA PHE A 103 5.05 -1.24 -1.20
C PHE A 103 5.36 -2.18 -0.04
N VAL A 104 4.31 -2.58 0.63
CA VAL A 104 4.43 -3.44 1.82
C VAL A 104 3.55 -4.68 1.70
#